data_8e066c869f8070a3f25c65e97295dd6d
#
_entry.id   8e066c869f8070a3f25c65e97295dd6d
#
_cell.length_a   1.000
_cell.length_b   1.000
_cell.length_c   1.000
_cell.angle_alpha   90.00
_cell.angle_beta   90.00
_cell.angle_gamma   90.00
#
_symmetry.space_group_name_H-M   'P 1'
#
loop_
_entity.id
_entity.type
_entity.pdbx_description
1 polymer ?
#
loop_
_entity_poly.entity_id
_entity_poly.type
_entity_poly.pdbx_seq_one_letter_code
_entity_poly.pdbx_strand_id
1 'polypeptide(L)'
;MDPIQYLPLPSLQRPLLDKFYREQRSAMRTPAQASLWVARAPQIIAGLCLSPVEDGCWLTGLLVAGTHRRAGIASALLSRAAESVDGNLWLFCHPNLEGFYARRGFAPCMQLPGPLADRYRRYSRHKPLVALVRAPAPR
;
A
#
# COMPACT_ATOMS: atom_id res chain seq x y z
N MET A 1 -15.52 -12.06 -19.43
CA MET A 1 -14.47 -11.33 -18.71
C MET A 1 -14.86 -11.24 -17.23
N ASP A 2 -14.00 -11.74 -16.35
CA ASP A 2 -14.32 -11.71 -14.92
C ASP A 2 -14.20 -10.29 -14.36
N PRO A 3 -15.21 -9.84 -13.59
CA PRO A 3 -15.09 -8.54 -12.95
C PRO A 3 -13.98 -8.58 -11.90
N ILE A 4 -13.31 -7.43 -11.73
CA ILE A 4 -12.27 -7.30 -10.72
C ILE A 4 -12.93 -7.05 -9.37
N GLN A 5 -12.57 -7.86 -8.39
CA GLN A 5 -13.02 -7.69 -7.01
C GLN A 5 -11.90 -7.08 -6.19
N TYR A 6 -12.22 -6.07 -5.40
CA TYR A 6 -11.29 -5.41 -4.47
C TYR A 6 -11.74 -5.71 -3.06
N LEU A 7 -10.95 -6.45 -2.30
CA LEU A 7 -11.41 -6.94 -1.00
C LEU A 7 -10.25 -7.21 -0.04
N PRO A 8 -10.54 -7.24 1.28
CA PRO A 8 -9.54 -7.68 2.23
C PRO A 8 -9.21 -9.16 2.00
N LEU A 9 -7.94 -9.51 2.19
CA LEU A 9 -7.51 -10.90 2.13
C LEU A 9 -7.40 -11.43 3.56
N PRO A 10 -8.14 -12.52 3.90
CA PRO A 10 -8.04 -13.09 5.25
C PRO A 10 -6.60 -13.49 5.60
N SER A 11 -6.23 -13.35 6.86
CA SER A 11 -4.86 -13.63 7.31
C SER A 11 -4.42 -15.07 7.02
N LEU A 12 -5.35 -16.01 7.02
CA LEU A 12 -5.05 -17.41 6.69
C LEU A 12 -4.62 -17.57 5.22
N GLN A 13 -4.98 -16.62 4.37
CA GLN A 13 -4.62 -16.63 2.95
C GLN A 13 -3.39 -15.77 2.65
N ARG A 14 -2.71 -15.27 3.66
CA ARG A 14 -1.47 -14.49 3.52
C ARG A 14 -0.47 -15.12 2.55
N PRO A 15 -0.24 -16.45 2.57
CA PRO A 15 0.70 -17.06 1.62
C PRO A 15 0.35 -16.81 0.15
N LEU A 16 -0.91 -16.57 -0.19
CA LEU A 16 -1.30 -16.27 -1.56
C LEU A 16 -0.76 -14.92 -2.02
N LEU A 17 -0.74 -13.92 -1.16
CA LEU A 17 -0.18 -12.63 -1.51
C LEU A 17 1.34 -12.70 -1.58
N ASP A 18 1.99 -13.40 -0.66
CA ASP A 18 3.44 -13.61 -0.74
C ASP A 18 3.83 -14.32 -2.03
N LYS A 19 3.03 -15.31 -2.44
CA LYS A 19 3.24 -16.02 -3.72
C LYS A 19 3.11 -15.06 -4.90
N PHE A 20 2.09 -14.18 -4.87
CA PHE A 20 1.89 -13.17 -5.92
C PHE A 20 3.12 -12.29 -6.05
N TYR A 21 3.65 -11.78 -4.92
CA TYR A 21 4.86 -10.96 -4.95
C TYR A 21 6.04 -11.71 -5.58
N ARG A 22 6.25 -12.97 -5.20
CA ARG A 22 7.34 -13.76 -5.78
C ARG A 22 7.16 -13.96 -7.28
N GLU A 23 5.94 -14.23 -7.73
CA GLU A 23 5.67 -14.43 -9.15
C GLU A 23 5.90 -13.15 -9.96
N GLN A 24 5.72 -11.99 -9.34
CA GLN A 24 6.01 -10.71 -9.97
C GLN A 24 7.47 -10.29 -9.79
N ARG A 25 8.31 -11.17 -9.25
CA ARG A 25 9.74 -10.94 -9.01
C ARG A 25 9.99 -9.74 -8.10
N SER A 26 9.10 -9.53 -7.14
CA SER A 26 9.22 -8.47 -6.14
C SER A 26 9.84 -9.03 -4.87
N ALA A 27 10.70 -8.23 -4.22
CA ALA A 27 11.24 -8.57 -2.92
C ALA A 27 10.26 -8.28 -1.78
N MET A 28 9.07 -7.76 -2.10
CA MET A 28 8.06 -7.43 -1.10
C MET A 28 7.56 -8.67 -0.38
N ARG A 29 7.23 -8.50 0.89
CA ARG A 29 6.66 -9.56 1.73
C ARG A 29 5.56 -8.97 2.61
N THR A 30 4.60 -9.81 2.98
CA THR A 30 3.54 -9.37 3.87
C THR A 30 4.09 -9.30 5.30
N PRO A 31 4.00 -8.11 5.95
CA PRO A 31 4.35 -8.02 7.37
C PRO A 31 3.40 -8.82 8.24
N ALA A 32 3.91 -9.38 9.34
CA ALA A 32 3.16 -10.33 10.17
C ALA A 32 1.86 -9.75 10.74
N GLN A 33 1.85 -8.46 11.09
CA GLN A 33 0.70 -7.82 11.71
C GLN A 33 -0.17 -7.05 10.72
N ALA A 34 0.15 -7.11 9.43
CA ALA A 34 -0.54 -6.30 8.45
C ALA A 34 -1.91 -6.84 8.08
N SER A 35 -2.86 -5.93 7.85
CA SER A 35 -4.08 -6.23 7.12
C SER A 35 -3.77 -6.21 5.65
N LEU A 36 -4.31 -7.17 4.90
CA LEU A 36 -3.99 -7.35 3.50
C LEU A 36 -5.18 -7.03 2.62
N TRP A 37 -4.93 -6.35 1.51
CA TRP A 37 -5.94 -6.04 0.50
C TRP A 37 -5.46 -6.52 -0.87
N VAL A 38 -6.38 -7.05 -1.66
CA VAL A 38 -6.05 -7.56 -2.99
C VAL A 38 -7.11 -7.16 -4.02
N ALA A 39 -6.69 -7.17 -5.28
CA ALA A 39 -7.59 -7.18 -6.43
C ALA A 39 -7.51 -8.56 -7.06
N ARG A 40 -8.66 -9.14 -7.38
CA ARG A 40 -8.76 -10.49 -7.94
C ARG A 40 -9.60 -10.50 -9.21
N ALA A 41 -9.17 -11.33 -10.20
CA ALA A 41 -9.94 -11.52 -11.45
C ALA A 41 -9.49 -12.78 -12.22
N PRO A 42 -9.84 -14.00 -11.83
CA PRO A 42 -10.18 -14.52 -10.50
C PRO A 42 -8.98 -14.64 -9.57
N GLN A 43 -7.77 -14.69 -10.11
CA GLN A 43 -6.53 -14.78 -9.31
C GLN A 43 -6.12 -13.39 -8.85
N ILE A 44 -5.24 -13.35 -7.86
CA ILE A 44 -4.71 -12.07 -7.36
C ILE A 44 -3.90 -11.40 -8.48
N ILE A 45 -4.28 -10.16 -8.81
CA ILE A 45 -3.61 -9.33 -9.82
C ILE A 45 -3.01 -8.08 -9.23
N ALA A 46 -3.29 -7.77 -7.96
CA ALA A 46 -2.69 -6.65 -7.25
C ALA A 46 -2.85 -6.87 -5.75
N GLY A 47 -2.01 -6.21 -4.97
CA GLY A 47 -2.10 -6.28 -3.52
C GLY A 47 -1.45 -5.10 -2.84
N LEU A 48 -1.72 -4.96 -1.55
CA LEU A 48 -1.06 -4.02 -0.65
C LEU A 48 -1.20 -4.49 0.79
N CYS A 49 -0.39 -3.90 1.66
CA CYS A 49 -0.37 -4.25 3.07
C CYS A 49 -0.53 -2.99 3.93
N LEU A 50 -1.31 -3.09 5.00
CA LEU A 50 -1.52 -2.02 5.95
C LEU A 50 -1.05 -2.49 7.33
N SER A 51 0.07 -1.95 7.81
CA SER A 51 0.63 -2.31 9.11
C SER A 51 0.22 -1.28 10.15
N PRO A 52 -0.29 -1.70 11.33
CA PRO A 52 -0.66 -0.75 12.38
C PRO A 52 0.56 0.04 12.85
N VAL A 53 0.40 1.36 12.97
CA VAL A 53 1.40 2.25 13.55
C VAL A 53 0.65 3.33 14.32
N GLU A 54 0.85 3.38 15.64
CA GLU A 54 0.10 4.28 16.51
C GLU A 54 -1.41 4.13 16.28
N ASP A 55 -2.10 5.22 15.98
CA ASP A 55 -3.54 5.21 15.73
C ASP A 55 -3.89 5.12 14.24
N GLY A 56 -2.92 4.82 13.40
CA GLY A 56 -3.11 4.72 11.96
C GLY A 56 -2.42 3.50 11.37
N CYS A 57 -2.08 3.60 10.08
CA CYS A 57 -1.43 2.50 9.36
C CYS A 57 -0.32 2.98 8.45
N TRP A 58 0.64 2.09 8.19
CA TRP A 58 1.69 2.29 7.21
C TRP A 58 1.43 1.35 6.03
N LEU A 59 1.30 1.93 4.85
CA LEU A 59 1.02 1.20 3.62
C LEU A 59 2.32 0.79 2.96
N THR A 60 2.42 -0.51 2.64
CA THR A 60 3.56 -1.06 1.90
C THR A 60 3.07 -2.05 0.87
N GLY A 61 3.95 -2.42 -0.05
CA GLY A 61 3.71 -3.53 -0.96
C GLY A 61 2.65 -3.30 -2.03
N LEU A 62 2.31 -2.05 -2.35
CA LEU A 62 1.36 -1.80 -3.44
C LEU A 62 2.00 -2.22 -4.76
N LEU A 63 1.43 -3.25 -5.38
CA LEU A 63 1.95 -3.81 -6.62
C LEU A 63 0.81 -4.33 -7.46
N VAL A 64 0.87 -4.03 -8.76
CA VAL A 64 -0.08 -4.55 -9.76
C VAL A 64 0.69 -5.46 -10.71
N ALA A 65 0.09 -6.61 -11.07
CA ALA A 65 0.70 -7.53 -12.03
C ALA A 65 1.04 -6.81 -13.33
N GLY A 66 2.19 -7.15 -13.90
CA GLY A 66 2.67 -6.48 -15.12
C GLY A 66 1.67 -6.48 -16.26
N THR A 67 0.87 -7.56 -16.37
CA THR A 67 -0.14 -7.72 -17.41
C THR A 67 -1.37 -6.83 -17.21
N HIS A 68 -1.54 -6.25 -16.03
CA HIS A 68 -2.73 -5.48 -15.65
C HIS A 68 -2.42 -4.02 -15.31
N ARG A 69 -1.22 -3.55 -15.61
CA ARG A 69 -0.85 -2.15 -15.34
C ARG A 69 -1.59 -1.19 -16.24
N ARG A 70 -1.75 0.06 -15.77
CA ARG A 70 -2.40 1.16 -16.49
C ARG A 70 -3.90 0.96 -16.68
N ALA A 71 -4.51 0.06 -15.91
CA ALA A 71 -5.96 -0.18 -15.96
C ALA A 71 -6.71 0.43 -14.77
N GLY A 72 -6.06 1.31 -13.99
CA GLY A 72 -6.68 1.96 -12.84
C GLY A 72 -6.81 1.06 -11.62
N ILE A 73 -6.17 -0.12 -11.63
CA ILE A 73 -6.31 -1.10 -10.57
C ILE A 73 -5.65 -0.61 -9.27
N ALA A 74 -4.44 -0.04 -9.37
CA ALA A 74 -3.76 0.48 -8.19
C ALA A 74 -4.58 1.56 -7.51
N SER A 75 -5.16 2.47 -8.30
CA SER A 75 -6.00 3.55 -7.80
C SER A 75 -7.24 3.03 -7.08
N ALA A 76 -7.93 2.07 -7.69
CA ALA A 76 -9.15 1.50 -7.12
C ALA A 76 -8.84 0.72 -5.83
N LEU A 77 -7.79 -0.09 -5.84
CA LEU A 77 -7.40 -0.87 -4.67
C LEU A 77 -6.99 0.05 -3.52
N LEU A 78 -6.17 1.05 -3.82
CA LEU A 78 -5.73 2.03 -2.82
C LEU A 78 -6.90 2.77 -2.20
N SER A 79 -7.86 3.23 -3.01
CA SER A 79 -9.03 3.95 -2.51
C SER A 79 -9.86 3.09 -1.57
N ARG A 80 -10.11 1.83 -1.94
CA ARG A 80 -10.88 0.92 -1.09
C ARG A 80 -10.17 0.63 0.22
N ALA A 81 -8.87 0.33 0.16
CA ALA A 81 -8.09 0.05 1.37
C ALA A 81 -7.99 1.28 2.28
N ALA A 82 -7.79 2.46 1.70
CA ALA A 82 -7.65 3.69 2.46
C ALA A 82 -8.93 4.03 3.24
N GLU A 83 -10.09 3.74 2.66
CA GLU A 83 -11.37 3.96 3.34
C GLU A 83 -11.53 3.12 4.61
N SER A 84 -10.81 2.00 4.70
CA SER A 84 -10.86 1.13 5.87
C SER A 84 -10.00 1.63 7.04
N VAL A 85 -9.16 2.64 6.82
CA VAL A 85 -8.24 3.17 7.84
C VAL A 85 -8.90 4.34 8.55
N ASP A 86 -9.05 4.22 9.88
CA ASP A 86 -9.70 5.27 10.69
C ASP A 86 -8.79 6.44 11.00
N GLY A 87 -7.49 6.20 11.10
CA GLY A 87 -6.48 7.23 11.42
C GLY A 87 -5.69 7.64 10.19
N ASN A 88 -4.49 8.14 10.45
CA ASN A 88 -3.57 8.51 9.37
C ASN A 88 -3.09 7.28 8.61
N LEU A 89 -2.88 7.47 7.32
CA LEU A 89 -2.29 6.45 6.46
C LEU A 89 -0.99 7.02 5.89
N TRP A 90 0.14 6.44 6.26
CA TRP A 90 1.47 6.87 5.84
C TRP A 90 2.02 5.93 4.79
N LEU A 91 2.85 6.47 3.90
CA LEU A 91 3.63 5.66 2.97
C LEU A 91 4.92 6.37 2.58
N PHE A 92 5.85 5.61 2.06
CA PHE A 92 7.06 6.13 1.42
C PHE A 92 7.00 5.76 -0.05
N CYS A 93 7.38 6.69 -0.93
CA CYS A 93 7.39 6.41 -2.35
C CYS A 93 8.53 7.15 -3.04
N HIS A 94 8.84 6.71 -4.26
CA HIS A 94 9.76 7.45 -5.11
C HIS A 94 9.14 8.81 -5.44
N PRO A 95 9.96 9.89 -5.52
CA PRO A 95 9.43 11.22 -5.86
C PRO A 95 8.59 11.24 -7.13
N ASN A 96 8.88 10.40 -8.11
CA ASN A 96 8.10 10.33 -9.35
C ASN A 96 6.65 9.89 -9.14
N LEU A 97 6.35 9.26 -8.01
CA LEU A 97 5.01 8.77 -7.69
C LEU A 97 4.23 9.74 -6.82
N GLU A 98 4.85 10.83 -6.39
CA GLU A 98 4.19 11.79 -5.49
C GLU A 98 2.89 12.31 -6.08
N GLY A 99 2.88 12.65 -7.38
CA GLY A 99 1.67 13.13 -8.06
C GLY A 99 0.55 12.12 -8.08
N PHE A 100 0.88 10.83 -8.27
CA PHE A 100 -0.11 9.77 -8.23
C PHE A 100 -0.83 9.73 -6.87
N TYR A 101 -0.05 9.79 -5.79
CA TYR A 101 -0.63 9.75 -4.44
C TYR A 101 -1.31 11.06 -4.06
N ALA A 102 -0.78 12.21 -4.52
CA ALA A 102 -1.40 13.51 -4.24
C ALA A 102 -2.85 13.57 -4.75
N ARG A 103 -3.11 13.00 -5.91
CA ARG A 103 -4.46 12.96 -6.47
C ARG A 103 -5.41 12.09 -5.64
N ARG A 104 -4.88 11.29 -4.73
CA ARG A 104 -5.66 10.38 -3.88
C ARG A 104 -5.66 10.80 -2.42
N GLY A 105 -5.38 12.09 -2.17
CA GLY A 105 -5.51 12.66 -0.85
C GLY A 105 -4.27 12.59 0.02
N PHE A 106 -3.13 12.22 -0.54
CA PHE A 106 -1.87 12.18 0.20
C PHE A 106 -1.12 13.51 0.05
N ALA A 107 -0.43 13.91 1.10
CA ALA A 107 0.41 15.11 1.12
C ALA A 107 1.74 14.78 1.79
N PRO A 108 2.79 15.60 1.51
CA PRO A 108 4.07 15.38 2.19
C PRO A 108 3.91 15.39 3.70
N CYS A 109 4.57 14.45 4.36
CA CYS A 109 4.51 14.31 5.81
C CYS A 109 5.79 14.84 6.42
N MET A 110 5.66 15.89 7.24
CA MET A 110 6.81 16.54 7.89
C MET A 110 7.12 15.93 9.25
N GLN A 111 6.18 15.22 9.86
CA GLN A 111 6.34 14.64 11.18
C GLN A 111 5.82 13.19 11.18
N LEU A 112 6.74 12.27 10.96
CA LEU A 112 6.41 10.84 10.99
C LEU A 112 6.39 10.34 12.44
N PRO A 113 5.52 9.34 12.74
CA PRO A 113 5.64 8.58 14.00
C PRO A 113 7.06 8.05 14.16
N GLY A 114 7.52 7.93 15.42
CA GLY A 114 8.89 7.51 15.71
C GLY A 114 9.37 6.29 14.93
N PRO A 115 8.63 5.17 14.93
CA PRO A 115 9.07 3.98 14.19
C PRO A 115 9.22 4.22 12.70
N LEU A 116 8.35 5.04 12.10
CA LEU A 116 8.44 5.36 10.68
C LEU A 116 9.54 6.37 10.39
N ALA A 117 9.79 7.31 11.29
CA ALA A 117 10.88 8.27 11.14
C ALA A 117 12.23 7.55 11.08
N ASP A 118 12.42 6.54 11.92
CA ASP A 118 13.65 5.75 11.93
C ASP A 118 13.81 4.96 10.63
N ARG A 119 12.74 4.35 10.15
CA ARG A 119 12.76 3.61 8.89
C ARG A 119 13.01 4.53 7.70
N TYR A 120 12.38 5.69 7.69
CA TYR A 120 12.57 6.66 6.62
C TYR A 120 14.04 7.09 6.51
N ARG A 121 14.68 7.37 7.65
CA ARG A 121 16.10 7.74 7.67
C ARG A 121 16.96 6.63 7.08
N ARG A 122 16.70 5.37 7.43
CA ARG A 122 17.48 4.24 6.94
C ARG A 122 17.28 4.02 5.45
N TYR A 123 16.04 4.01 5.00
CA TYR A 123 15.72 3.68 3.60
C TYR A 123 16.15 4.80 2.66
N SER A 124 16.01 6.06 3.07
CA SER A 124 16.34 7.20 2.23
C SER A 124 17.84 7.39 2.02
N ARG A 125 18.67 6.69 2.79
CA ARG A 125 20.13 6.70 2.57
C ARG A 125 20.53 6.01 1.26
N HIS A 126 19.71 5.09 0.78
CA HIS A 126 20.05 4.23 -0.35
C HIS A 126 19.22 4.48 -1.59
N LYS A 127 18.14 5.23 -1.47
CA LYS A 127 17.26 5.54 -2.59
C LYS A 127 16.45 6.80 -2.31
N PRO A 128 16.08 7.55 -3.36
CA PRO A 128 15.25 8.74 -3.16
C PRO A 128 13.85 8.32 -2.72
N LEU A 129 13.41 8.87 -1.60
CA LEU A 129 12.08 8.60 -1.05
C LEU A 129 11.46 9.89 -0.55
N VAL A 130 10.14 9.99 -0.70
CA VAL A 130 9.33 11.00 -0.01
C VAL A 130 8.35 10.28 0.91
N ALA A 131 8.09 10.90 2.06
CA ALA A 131 7.12 10.39 3.02
C ALA A 131 5.82 11.16 2.84
N LEU A 132 4.71 10.42 2.70
CA LEU A 132 3.40 11.01 2.48
C LEU A 132 2.43 10.54 3.56
N VAL A 133 1.39 11.34 3.78
CA VAL A 133 0.31 11.00 4.71
C VAL A 133 -1.05 11.37 4.11
N ARG A 134 -2.03 10.51 4.33
CA ARG A 134 -3.44 10.81 4.07
C ARG A 134 -4.14 10.86 5.41
N ALA A 135 -4.64 12.03 5.77
CA ALA A 135 -5.39 12.20 7.01
C ALA A 135 -6.79 11.59 6.86
N PRO A 136 -7.42 11.17 7.98
CA PRO A 136 -8.78 10.65 7.91
C PRO A 136 -9.73 11.75 7.41
N ALA A 137 -10.82 11.29 6.74
CA ALA A 137 -11.83 12.23 6.25
C ALA A 137 -12.47 12.97 7.42
N PRO A 138 -12.77 14.28 7.28
CA PRO A 138 -13.46 15.01 8.33
C PRO A 138 -14.86 14.42 8.56
N ARG A 139 -15.26 14.37 9.82
CA ARG A 139 -16.59 13.89 10.20
C ARG A 139 -17.61 15.02 10.15
#